data_f3566d3b77c7ce7220290759cacf93e4
#
_entry.id   f3566d3b77c7ce7220290759cacf93e4
#
_cell.length_a   1.000
_cell.length_b   1.000
_cell.length_c   1.000
_cell.angle_alpha   90.00
_cell.angle_beta   90.00
_cell.angle_gamma   90.00
#
_symmetry.space_group_name_H-M   'P 1'
#
loop_
_entity.id
_entity.type
_entity.pdbx_description
1 polymer ?
#
loop_
_entity_poly.entity_id
_entity_poly.type
_entity_poly.pdbx_seq_one_letter_code
_entity_poly.pdbx_strand_id
1 'polypeptide(L)'
;MELYEKIRSIREHQEIKQKDMAKLLHMQPNTYNAYENGNRAITADILKNICLILKVSADDLLDIHISKKYNDLNEENILILEKIKKGLLNIQIKEKKT
;
A
#
# COMPACT_ATOMS: atom_id res chain seq x y z
N MET A 1 1.31 15.85 -6.76
CA MET A 1 2.61 15.40 -6.30
C MET A 1 2.84 13.97 -6.76
N GLU A 2 3.97 13.71 -7.34
CA GLU A 2 4.30 12.37 -7.80
C GLU A 2 4.55 11.42 -6.63
N LEU A 3 4.42 10.13 -6.90
CA LEU A 3 4.62 9.13 -5.86
C LEU A 3 5.98 9.27 -5.19
N TYR A 4 7.05 9.41 -6.00
CA TYR A 4 8.38 9.51 -5.43
C TYR A 4 8.56 10.76 -4.60
N GLU A 5 7.87 11.83 -4.94
CA GLU A 5 7.93 13.06 -4.15
C GLU A 5 7.23 12.89 -2.81
N LYS A 6 6.11 12.16 -2.81
CA LYS A 6 5.41 11.88 -1.57
C LYS A 6 6.26 11.03 -0.64
N ILE A 7 6.91 10.04 -1.19
CA ILE A 7 7.77 9.17 -0.39
C ILE A 7 8.88 9.97 0.24
N ARG A 8 9.51 10.85 -0.56
CA ARG A 8 10.56 11.71 -0.03
C ARG A 8 10.04 12.59 1.09
N SER A 9 8.89 13.20 0.88
CA SER A 9 8.30 14.12 1.85
C SER A 9 8.03 13.40 3.17
N ILE A 10 7.45 12.21 3.10
CA ILE A 10 7.16 11.44 4.31
C ILE A 10 8.43 11.02 5.00
N ARG A 11 9.42 10.56 4.23
CA ARG A 11 10.70 10.16 4.79
C ARG A 11 11.35 11.32 5.54
N GLU A 12 11.38 12.49 4.90
CA GLU A 12 11.97 13.67 5.52
C GLU A 12 11.21 14.10 6.75
N HIS A 13 9.90 14.00 6.69
CA HIS A 13 9.07 14.35 7.84
C HIS A 13 9.35 13.43 9.03
N GLN A 14 9.67 12.19 8.75
CA GLN A 14 10.01 11.24 9.80
C GLN A 14 11.50 11.29 10.14
N GLU A 15 12.24 12.19 9.52
CA GLU A 15 13.66 12.42 9.80
C GLU A 15 14.52 11.18 9.54
N ILE A 16 14.16 10.45 8.51
CA ILE A 16 14.93 9.27 8.09
C ILE A 16 15.83 9.68 6.93
N LYS A 17 17.12 9.36 7.03
CA LYS A 17 18.05 9.70 5.97
C LYS A 17 17.94 8.72 4.81
N GLN A 18 18.29 9.18 3.60
CA GLN A 18 18.26 8.32 2.43
C GLN A 18 19.10 7.06 2.62
N LYS A 19 20.27 7.19 3.22
CA LYS A 19 21.14 6.05 3.41
C LYS A 19 20.50 5.01 4.32
N ASP A 20 19.74 5.48 5.30
CA ASP A 20 19.08 4.57 6.22
C ASP A 20 17.92 3.86 5.55
N MET A 21 17.16 4.58 4.72
CA MET A 21 16.11 3.93 3.92
C MET A 21 16.69 2.89 3.00
N ALA A 22 17.79 3.23 2.32
CA ALA A 22 18.45 2.28 1.43
C ALA A 22 18.84 1.02 2.19
N LYS A 23 19.40 1.20 3.37
CA LYS A 23 19.82 0.07 4.19
C LYS A 23 18.64 -0.81 4.57
N LEU A 24 17.55 -0.19 4.98
CA LEU A 24 16.35 -0.93 5.35
C LEU A 24 15.73 -1.64 4.16
N LEU A 25 15.90 -1.09 2.97
CA LEU A 25 15.40 -1.69 1.74
C LEU A 25 16.41 -2.65 1.10
N HIS A 26 17.56 -2.85 1.75
CA HIS A 26 18.61 -3.74 1.25
C HIS A 26 19.11 -3.35 -0.13
N MET A 27 19.32 -2.06 -0.34
CA MET A 27 19.84 -1.57 -1.60
C MET A 27 20.89 -0.51 -1.37
N GLN A 28 21.65 -0.20 -2.41
CA GLN A 28 22.66 0.84 -2.34
C GLN A 28 22.02 2.22 -2.28
N PRO A 29 22.67 3.18 -1.59
CA PRO A 29 22.10 4.54 -1.50
C PRO A 29 21.86 5.17 -2.87
N ASN A 30 22.72 4.93 -3.85
CA ASN A 30 22.54 5.47 -5.20
C ASN A 30 21.27 4.91 -5.82
N THR A 31 20.99 3.64 -5.59
CA THR A 31 19.79 3.00 -6.12
C THR A 31 18.55 3.61 -5.50
N TYR A 32 18.57 3.76 -4.20
CA TYR A 32 17.41 4.35 -3.52
C TYR A 32 17.19 5.79 -3.97
N ASN A 33 18.29 6.55 -4.11
CA ASN A 33 18.21 7.92 -4.58
C ASN A 33 17.54 8.01 -5.94
N ALA A 34 17.84 7.06 -6.84
CA ALA A 34 17.22 7.04 -8.16
C ALA A 34 15.70 6.87 -8.06
N TYR A 35 15.24 6.08 -7.11
CA TYR A 35 13.80 5.93 -6.89
C TYR A 35 13.18 7.24 -6.42
N GLU A 36 13.84 7.93 -5.49
CA GLU A 36 13.29 9.18 -4.96
C GLU A 36 13.37 10.34 -5.93
N ASN A 37 14.19 10.22 -6.97
CA ASN A 37 14.29 11.25 -7.99
C ASN A 37 13.35 11.00 -9.16
N GLY A 38 12.67 9.88 -9.17
CA GLY A 38 11.83 9.53 -10.30
C GLY A 38 12.61 8.96 -11.48
N ASN A 39 13.92 8.74 -11.32
CA ASN A 39 14.75 8.20 -12.40
C ASN A 39 14.58 6.69 -12.54
N ARG A 40 13.96 6.06 -11.59
CA ARG A 40 13.75 4.63 -11.61
C ARG A 40 12.35 4.34 -11.11
N ALA A 41 11.62 3.50 -11.85
CA ALA A 41 10.25 3.18 -11.51
C ALA A 41 10.18 2.33 -10.25
N ILE A 42 9.29 2.70 -9.35
CA ILE A 42 9.10 1.97 -8.11
C ILE A 42 8.18 0.79 -8.39
N THR A 43 8.70 -0.42 -8.16
CA THR A 43 7.91 -1.63 -8.35
C THR A 43 6.98 -1.84 -7.16
N ALA A 44 5.99 -2.71 -7.36
CA ALA A 44 5.05 -3.01 -6.28
C ALA A 44 5.76 -3.57 -5.06
N ASP A 45 6.76 -4.41 -5.26
CA ASP A 45 7.50 -4.99 -4.13
C ASP A 45 8.24 -3.92 -3.35
N ILE A 46 8.88 -2.99 -4.05
CA ILE A 46 9.61 -1.92 -3.39
C ILE A 46 8.64 -1.00 -2.68
N LEU A 47 7.52 -0.69 -3.30
CA LEU A 47 6.50 0.15 -2.68
C LEU A 47 5.98 -0.49 -1.40
N LYS A 48 5.73 -1.78 -1.43
CA LYS A 48 5.27 -2.50 -0.24
C LYS A 48 6.25 -2.31 0.91
N ASN A 49 7.53 -2.49 0.63
CA ASN A 49 8.54 -2.37 1.67
C ASN A 49 8.67 -0.93 2.18
N ILE A 50 8.56 0.04 1.27
CA ILE A 50 8.59 1.44 1.69
C ILE A 50 7.42 1.74 2.61
N CYS A 51 6.23 1.25 2.26
CA CYS A 51 5.06 1.46 3.10
C CYS A 51 5.24 0.86 4.49
N LEU A 52 5.82 -0.32 4.56
CA LEU A 52 6.06 -0.98 5.84
C LEU A 52 7.06 -0.19 6.68
N ILE A 53 8.11 0.32 6.05
CA ILE A 53 9.13 1.07 6.77
C ILE A 53 8.58 2.41 7.26
N LEU A 54 7.88 3.12 6.39
CA LEU A 54 7.35 4.45 6.73
C LEU A 54 6.03 4.36 7.49
N LYS A 55 5.44 3.19 7.58
CA LYS A 55 4.18 2.94 8.28
C LYS A 55 3.05 3.77 7.70
N VAL A 56 2.95 3.75 6.39
CA VAL A 56 1.88 4.42 5.66
C VAL A 56 1.22 3.41 4.73
N SER A 57 -0.02 3.67 4.36
CA SER A 57 -0.71 2.79 3.46
C SER A 57 -0.37 3.11 2.01
N ALA A 58 -0.36 2.08 1.17
CA ALA A 58 -0.14 2.28 -0.25
C ALA A 58 -1.26 3.10 -0.87
N ASP A 59 -2.49 2.93 -0.37
CA ASP A 59 -3.62 3.69 -0.86
C ASP A 59 -3.40 5.19 -0.69
N ASP A 60 -2.88 5.58 0.48
CA ASP A 60 -2.59 6.98 0.73
C ASP A 60 -1.49 7.49 -0.19
N LEU A 61 -0.46 6.71 -0.40
CA LEU A 61 0.64 7.12 -1.28
C LEU A 61 0.20 7.24 -2.73
N LEU A 62 -0.69 6.36 -3.15
CA LEU A 62 -1.13 6.31 -4.54
C LEU A 62 -2.38 7.14 -4.81
N ASP A 63 -2.90 7.81 -3.78
CA ASP A 63 -4.12 8.62 -3.91
C ASP A 63 -5.31 7.81 -4.41
N ILE A 64 -5.47 6.61 -3.89
CA ILE A 64 -6.58 5.77 -4.27
C ILE A 64 -7.72 6.01 -3.28
N HIS A 65 -8.80 6.58 -3.78
CA HIS A 65 -9.96 6.92 -2.95
C HIS A 65 -11.20 6.28 -3.56
N ILE A 66 -11.40 5.02 -3.24
CA ILE A 66 -12.53 4.29 -3.80
C ILE A 66 -13.69 4.15 -2.83
N SER A 67 -13.51 4.62 -1.59
CA SER A 67 -14.54 4.42 -0.58
C SER A 67 -15.88 5.01 -1.00
N LYS A 68 -15.88 6.24 -1.52
CA LYS A 68 -17.12 6.88 -1.94
C LYS A 68 -17.74 6.15 -3.10
N LYS A 69 -16.94 5.80 -4.09
CA LYS A 69 -17.46 5.08 -5.24
C LYS A 69 -17.90 3.69 -4.85
N TYR A 70 -17.15 3.09 -3.96
CA TYR A 70 -17.50 1.78 -3.44
C TYR A 70 -18.82 1.84 -2.68
N ASN A 71 -18.99 2.89 -1.92
CA ASN A 71 -20.24 3.08 -1.19
C ASN A 71 -21.42 3.35 -2.11
N ASP A 72 -21.15 3.82 -3.32
CA ASP A 72 -22.19 4.05 -4.31
C ASP A 72 -22.62 2.76 -4.97
N LEU A 73 -21.86 1.68 -4.77
CA LEU A 73 -22.33 0.37 -5.21
C LEU A 73 -23.61 0.07 -4.48
N ASN A 74 -24.55 -0.54 -5.17
CA ASN A 74 -25.79 -0.87 -4.50
C ASN A 74 -25.53 -1.88 -3.40
N GLU A 75 -26.46 -1.92 -2.47
CA GLU A 75 -26.28 -2.78 -1.31
C GLU A 75 -26.16 -4.24 -1.69
N GLU A 76 -26.79 -4.63 -2.78
CA GLU A 76 -26.70 -6.00 -3.24
C GLU A 76 -25.27 -6.42 -3.54
N ASN A 77 -24.52 -5.55 -4.19
CA ASN A 77 -23.14 -5.85 -4.54
C ASN A 77 -22.29 -6.00 -3.30
N ILE A 78 -22.53 -5.13 -2.33
CA ILE A 78 -21.79 -5.20 -1.07
C ILE A 78 -22.13 -6.49 -0.35
N LEU A 79 -23.40 -6.86 -0.32
CA LEU A 79 -23.83 -8.07 0.32
C LEU A 79 -23.25 -9.31 -0.35
N ILE A 80 -23.15 -9.27 -1.67
CA ILE A 80 -22.57 -10.40 -2.41
C ILE A 80 -21.13 -10.59 -2.02
N LEU A 81 -20.38 -9.49 -1.92
CA LEU A 81 -18.98 -9.56 -1.52
C LEU A 81 -18.85 -10.14 -0.13
N GLU A 82 -19.70 -9.68 0.78
CA GLU A 82 -19.68 -10.19 2.14
C GLU A 82 -20.05 -11.66 2.19
N LYS A 83 -21.01 -12.05 1.40
CA LYS A 83 -21.42 -13.44 1.36
C LYS A 83 -20.30 -14.34 0.85
N ILE A 84 -19.60 -13.89 -0.15
CA ILE A 84 -18.47 -14.65 -0.66
C ILE A 84 -17.42 -14.82 0.43
N LYS A 85 -17.14 -13.76 1.13
CA LYS A 85 -16.20 -13.83 2.24
C LYS A 85 -16.65 -14.82 3.30
N LYS A 86 -17.90 -14.70 3.71
CA LYS A 86 -18.43 -15.57 4.72
C LYS A 86 -18.55 -16.99 4.22
N GLY A 87 -18.91 -17.13 2.96
CA GLY A 87 -19.00 -18.44 2.36
C GLY A 87 -17.69 -19.18 2.38
N LEU A 88 -16.61 -18.47 2.05
CA LEU A 88 -15.31 -19.07 2.10
C LEU A 88 -14.94 -19.47 3.52
N LEU A 89 -15.27 -18.60 4.45
CA LEU A 89 -15.01 -18.91 5.85
C LEU A 89 -15.87 -20.06 6.32
N ASN A 90 -17.14 -20.08 5.91
CA ASN A 90 -18.05 -21.12 6.33
C ASN A 90 -17.71 -22.46 5.73
N ILE A 91 -17.21 -22.48 4.54
CA ILE A 91 -16.73 -23.71 3.96
C ILE A 91 -15.64 -24.29 4.83
N GLN A 92 -14.86 -23.44 5.37
CA GLN A 92 -13.82 -23.84 6.31
C GLN A 92 -14.39 -24.19 7.65
N ILE A 93 -15.38 -23.44 8.01
CA ILE A 93 -15.97 -23.54 9.32
C ILE A 93 -17.02 -24.58 9.36
N LYS A 94 -18.03 -24.58 8.44
CA LYS A 94 -19.23 -24.98 8.40
C LYS A 94 -19.68 -25.80 8.43
N GLU A 95 -19.39 -24.76 8.37
CA GLU A 95 -19.75 -24.67 8.74
C GLU A 95 -19.93 -24.17 9.24
N LYS A 96 -19.89 -24.00 9.49
CA LYS A 96 -20.16 -23.43 10.13
C LYS A 96 -20.73 -22.79 10.22
N LYS A 97 -20.94 -22.77 10.23
CA LYS A 97 -21.47 -22.26 10.39
C LYS A 97 -21.90 -21.82 10.30
N THR A 98 -21.82 -22.00 9.90
CA THR A 98 -22.22 -21.49 9.88
C THR A 98 -22.37 -21.64 9.82
#